data_19048ff6ab6e6f0eb948079f38f04e33
#
_entry.id   19048ff6ab6e6f0eb948079f38f04e33
#
_cell.length_a   1.000
_cell.length_b   1.000
_cell.length_c   1.000
_cell.angle_alpha   90.00
_cell.angle_beta   90.00
_cell.angle_gamma   90.00
#
_symmetry.space_group_name_H-M   'P 1'
#
loop_
_entity.id
_entity.type
_entity.pdbx_description
1 polymer ?
#
loop_
_entity_poly.entity_id
_entity_poly.type
_entity_poly.pdbx_seq_one_letter_code
_entity_poly.pdbx_strand_id
1 'polypeptide(L)'
;MIVTFHIEYRTSWGEEVRILGSVPELGKNNPEQAVALTTVDGIHWSNEISIQLPAEGVVEYSYHIYRDGKAIRTEWNSFPRRIYLPADVKKSLRIND
;
A
#
# COMPACT_ATOMS: atom_id res chain seq x y z
N MET A 1 -0.88 12.91 8.24
CA MET A 1 -1.82 11.82 8.61
C MET A 1 -1.10 10.48 8.53
N ILE A 2 -1.27 9.66 9.53
CA ILE A 2 -0.71 8.30 9.52
C ILE A 2 -1.79 7.35 9.00
N VAL A 3 -1.47 6.63 7.93
CA VAL A 3 -2.39 5.64 7.34
C VAL A 3 -1.78 4.27 7.52
N THR A 4 -2.52 3.37 8.15
CA THR A 4 -2.12 1.98 8.31
C THR A 4 -2.80 1.17 7.23
N PHE A 5 -2.01 0.64 6.31
CA PHE A 5 -2.51 -0.25 5.26
C PHE A 5 -2.37 -1.70 5.72
N HIS A 6 -3.40 -2.48 5.50
CA HIS A 6 -3.40 -3.89 5.86
C HIS A 6 -4.06 -4.69 4.75
N ILE A 7 -3.43 -5.78 4.34
CA ILE A 7 -4.02 -6.73 3.39
C ILE A 7 -3.74 -8.15 3.87
N GLU A 8 -4.74 -9.01 3.71
CA GLU A 8 -4.58 -10.43 3.95
C GLU A 8 -4.28 -11.10 2.63
N TYR A 9 -3.07 -11.65 2.50
CA TYR A 9 -2.64 -12.33 1.30
C TYR A 9 -1.58 -13.37 1.66
N ARG A 10 -1.91 -14.63 1.47
CA ARG A 10 -0.97 -15.71 1.76
C ARG A 10 0.18 -15.72 0.76
N THR A 11 1.37 -15.44 1.25
CA THR A 11 2.59 -15.43 0.44
C THR A 11 3.33 -16.75 0.54
N SER A 12 4.12 -17.06 -0.48
CA SER A 12 5.08 -18.16 -0.44
C SER A 12 6.40 -17.64 0.13
N TRP A 13 7.23 -18.57 0.61
CA TRP A 13 8.54 -18.21 1.14
C TRP A 13 9.35 -17.39 0.12
N GLY A 14 9.90 -16.28 0.58
CA GLY A 14 10.70 -15.40 -0.27
C GLY A 14 9.89 -14.33 -1.00
N GLU A 15 8.57 -14.37 -0.89
CA GLU A 15 7.71 -13.31 -1.44
C GLU A 15 7.49 -12.21 -0.42
N GLU A 16 7.33 -10.97 -0.90
CA GLU A 16 6.92 -9.85 -0.06
C GLU A 16 5.81 -9.08 -0.75
N VAL A 17 4.98 -8.40 0.04
CA VAL A 17 3.93 -7.54 -0.48
C VAL A 17 4.41 -6.10 -0.39
N ARG A 18 4.28 -5.36 -1.48
CA ARG A 18 4.55 -3.92 -1.52
C ARG A 18 3.32 -3.17 -1.97
N ILE A 19 3.19 -1.94 -1.48
CA ILE A 19 2.12 -1.04 -1.87
C ILE A 19 2.70 0.07 -2.74
N LEU A 20 1.98 0.41 -3.80
CA LEU A 20 2.37 1.46 -4.74
C LEU A 20 1.17 2.36 -4.95
N GLY A 21 1.36 3.66 -4.86
CA GLY A 21 0.26 4.59 -4.97
C GLY A 21 0.61 5.91 -5.62
N SER A 22 -0.40 6.76 -5.73
CA SER A 22 -0.34 8.01 -6.48
C SER A 22 0.40 9.14 -5.76
N VAL A 23 0.67 8.99 -4.46
CA VAL A 23 1.38 10.00 -3.67
C VAL A 23 2.85 9.64 -3.51
N PRO A 24 3.74 10.62 -3.29
CA PRO A 24 5.17 10.35 -3.13
C PRO A 24 5.49 9.32 -2.05
N GLU A 25 4.77 9.35 -0.94
CA GLU A 25 4.98 8.43 0.17
C GLU A 25 4.66 6.97 -0.18
N LEU A 26 3.91 6.76 -1.27
CA LEU A 26 3.60 5.43 -1.80
C LEU A 26 4.29 5.19 -3.15
N GLY A 27 5.38 5.92 -3.42
CA GLY A 27 6.20 5.71 -4.61
C GLY A 27 5.77 6.47 -5.86
N LYS A 28 4.70 7.25 -5.81
CA LYS A 28 4.19 8.06 -6.92
C LYS A 28 4.12 7.27 -8.24
N ASN A 29 3.52 6.10 -8.17
CA ASN A 29 3.32 5.18 -9.30
C ASN A 29 4.62 4.69 -9.96
N ASN A 30 5.76 4.84 -9.29
CA ASN A 30 7.04 4.30 -9.76
C ASN A 30 7.30 2.97 -9.07
N PRO A 31 7.28 1.83 -9.80
CA PRO A 31 7.44 0.51 -9.18
C PRO A 31 8.73 0.34 -8.37
N GLU A 32 9.79 1.07 -8.72
CA GLU A 32 11.05 1.02 -7.98
C GLU A 32 10.94 1.67 -6.60
N GLN A 33 9.91 2.48 -6.38
CA GLN A 33 9.67 3.20 -5.14
C GLN A 33 8.53 2.59 -4.32
N ALA A 34 8.04 1.43 -4.70
CA ALA A 34 6.97 0.74 -3.97
C ALA A 34 7.42 0.45 -2.54
N VAL A 35 6.49 0.61 -1.58
CA VAL A 35 6.79 0.49 -0.16
C VAL A 35 6.54 -0.92 0.33
N ALA A 36 7.52 -1.53 0.97
CA ALA A 36 7.37 -2.88 1.51
C ALA A 36 6.47 -2.87 2.74
N LEU A 37 5.57 -3.84 2.79
CA LEU A 37 4.80 -4.14 3.98
C LEU A 37 5.54 -5.17 4.82
N THR A 38 5.13 -5.34 6.06
CA THR A 38 5.73 -6.30 6.98
C THR A 38 4.72 -7.36 7.38
N THR A 39 5.22 -8.53 7.78
CA THR A 39 4.38 -9.63 8.22
C THR A 39 5.11 -10.42 9.29
N VAL A 40 4.34 -11.10 10.16
CA VAL A 40 4.90 -12.07 11.11
C VAL A 40 4.48 -13.50 10.78
N ASP A 41 3.45 -13.67 9.95
CA ASP A 41 2.87 -14.99 9.65
C ASP A 41 2.83 -15.32 8.15
N GLY A 42 3.23 -14.38 7.29
CA GLY A 42 3.17 -14.56 5.83
C GLY A 42 1.77 -14.42 5.24
N ILE A 43 0.79 -14.03 6.04
CA ILE A 43 -0.61 -13.93 5.62
C ILE A 43 -1.13 -12.50 5.84
N HIS A 44 -0.85 -11.91 6.98
CA HIS A 44 -1.28 -10.56 7.31
C HIS A 44 -0.12 -9.59 7.09
N TRP A 45 -0.29 -8.71 6.12
CA TRP A 45 0.73 -7.74 5.73
C TRP A 45 0.26 -6.34 6.05
N SER A 46 1.10 -5.54 6.69
CA SER A 46 0.73 -4.18 7.06
C SER A 46 1.94 -3.26 7.17
N ASN A 47 1.67 -1.97 7.11
CA ASN A 47 2.65 -0.93 7.43
C ASN A 47 1.92 0.37 7.70
N GLU A 48 2.53 1.20 8.55
CA GLU A 48 2.07 2.55 8.81
C GLU A 48 2.87 3.51 7.94
N ILE A 49 2.16 4.36 7.19
CA ILE A 49 2.80 5.30 6.29
C ILE A 49 2.26 6.69 6.57
N SER A 50 3.17 7.64 6.82
CA SER A 50 2.79 9.03 7.00
C SER A 50 2.58 9.67 5.64
N ILE A 51 1.37 10.10 5.36
CA ILE A 51 1.00 10.67 4.06
C ILE A 51 0.59 12.13 4.26
N GLN A 52 1.19 13.01 3.47
CA GLN A 52 0.75 14.38 3.39
C GLN A 52 -0.52 14.44 2.54
N LEU A 53 -1.54 15.13 3.04
CA LEU A 53 -2.83 15.18 2.38
C LEU A 53 -2.69 15.76 0.97
N PRO A 54 -3.06 15.01 -0.08
CA PRO A 54 -3.00 15.53 -1.45
C PRO A 54 -4.10 16.57 -1.69
N ALA A 55 -3.89 17.43 -2.68
CA ALA A 55 -4.81 18.53 -2.98
C ALA A 55 -6.23 18.04 -3.29
N GLU A 56 -6.35 16.93 -4.00
CA GLU A 56 -7.63 16.33 -4.36
C GLU A 56 -8.27 15.55 -3.22
N GLY A 57 -7.53 15.28 -2.14
CA GLY A 57 -8.01 14.47 -1.05
C GLY A 57 -8.20 13.00 -1.38
N VAL A 58 -7.62 12.54 -2.48
CA VAL A 58 -7.79 11.16 -2.97
C VAL A 58 -6.41 10.51 -3.16
N VAL A 59 -6.30 9.24 -2.76
CA VAL A 59 -5.11 8.43 -3.01
C VAL A 59 -5.54 7.17 -3.73
N GLU A 60 -4.90 6.89 -4.86
CA GLU A 60 -5.05 5.62 -5.57
C GLU A 60 -3.83 4.76 -5.26
N TYR A 61 -4.06 3.47 -5.03
CA TYR A 61 -2.97 2.58 -4.66
C TYR A 61 -3.30 1.14 -5.06
N SER A 62 -2.26 0.30 -5.13
CA SER A 62 -2.42 -1.12 -5.41
C SER A 62 -1.32 -1.90 -4.70
N TYR A 63 -1.56 -3.21 -4.52
CA TYR A 63 -0.59 -4.11 -3.91
C TYR A 63 0.09 -4.94 -4.99
N HIS A 64 1.38 -5.22 -4.78
CA HIS A 64 2.18 -5.99 -5.71
C HIS A 64 3.00 -7.02 -4.93
N ILE A 65 3.19 -8.19 -5.52
CA ILE A 65 3.99 -9.24 -4.91
C ILE A 65 5.38 -9.21 -5.54
N TYR A 66 6.40 -9.12 -4.70
CA TYR A 66 7.78 -9.06 -5.13
C TYR A 66 8.54 -10.30 -4.66
N ARG A 67 9.49 -10.74 -5.46
CA ARG A 67 10.45 -11.77 -5.09
C ARG A 67 11.82 -11.33 -5.60
N ASP A 68 12.82 -11.34 -4.71
CA ASP A 68 14.19 -10.92 -5.04
C ASP A 68 14.25 -9.54 -5.69
N GLY A 69 13.43 -8.62 -5.20
CA GLY A 69 13.39 -7.25 -5.68
C GLY A 69 12.65 -7.05 -6.99
N LYS A 70 12.01 -8.09 -7.53
CA LYS A 70 11.27 -8.02 -8.79
C LYS A 70 9.79 -8.25 -8.56
N ALA A 71 8.94 -7.43 -9.18
CA ALA A 71 7.51 -7.62 -9.15
C ALA A 71 7.15 -8.86 -9.96
N ILE A 72 6.53 -9.86 -9.32
CA ILE A 72 6.13 -11.09 -9.98
C ILE A 72 4.63 -11.17 -10.21
N ARG A 73 3.85 -10.43 -9.44
CA ARG A 73 2.40 -10.35 -9.61
C ARG A 73 1.93 -8.98 -9.17
N THR A 74 0.89 -8.50 -9.83
CA THR A 74 0.13 -7.36 -9.34
C THR A 74 -1.19 -7.85 -8.77
N GLU A 75 -1.84 -6.98 -8.04
CA GLU A 75 -3.16 -7.23 -7.52
C GLU A 75 -4.11 -7.63 -8.67
N TRP A 76 -5.03 -8.56 -8.37
CA TRP A 76 -5.95 -9.14 -9.37
C TRP A 76 -6.98 -8.16 -9.93
N ASN A 77 -7.17 -7.02 -9.30
CA ASN A 77 -8.09 -6.01 -9.79
C ASN A 77 -7.47 -5.22 -10.92
N SER A 78 -8.26 -4.96 -11.97
CA SER A 78 -7.82 -4.16 -13.11
C SER A 78 -7.68 -2.68 -12.78
N PHE A 79 -8.29 -2.23 -11.70
CA PHE A 79 -8.30 -0.83 -11.29
C PHE A 79 -7.62 -0.68 -9.94
N PRO A 80 -6.90 0.45 -9.72
CA PRO A 80 -6.32 0.71 -8.42
C PRO A 80 -7.42 0.92 -7.38
N ARG A 81 -7.09 0.60 -6.14
CA ARG A 81 -7.95 0.93 -4.99
C ARG A 81 -7.89 2.43 -4.77
N ARG A 82 -8.95 2.98 -4.22
CA ARG A 82 -9.03 4.43 -4.03
C ARG A 82 -9.57 4.73 -2.64
N ILE A 83 -8.87 5.65 -1.94
CA ILE A 83 -9.36 6.15 -0.65
C ILE A 83 -9.47 7.66 -0.69
N TYR A 84 -10.44 8.18 0.05
CA TYR A 84 -10.65 9.61 0.20
C TYR A 84 -10.16 10.02 1.59
N LEU A 85 -9.30 11.05 1.63
CA LEU A 85 -8.74 11.57 2.86
C LEU A 85 -9.31 12.96 3.12
N PRO A 86 -10.41 13.07 3.89
CA PRO A 86 -11.01 14.37 4.15
C PRO A 86 -10.11 15.25 5.01
N ALA A 87 -10.14 16.56 4.76
CA ALA A 87 -9.21 17.51 5.38
C ALA A 87 -9.39 17.64 6.89
N ASP A 88 -10.55 17.28 7.42
CA ASP A 88 -10.89 17.38 8.83
C ASP A 88 -10.75 16.07 9.61
N VAL A 89 -10.05 15.11 9.02
CA VAL A 89 -9.93 13.78 9.62
C VAL A 89 -8.95 13.75 10.78
N LYS A 90 -9.18 12.80 11.64
CA LYS A 90 -8.31 12.41 12.75
C LYS A 90 -6.89 12.12 12.26
N LYS A 91 -5.94 12.16 13.20
CA LYS A 91 -4.52 12.02 12.90
C LYS A 91 -4.12 10.67 12.31
N SER A 92 -5.00 9.68 12.36
CA SER A 92 -4.70 8.36 11.83
C SER A 92 -5.92 7.70 11.19
N LEU A 93 -5.66 6.83 10.22
CA LEU A 93 -6.68 6.08 9.51
C LEU A 93 -6.18 4.66 9.29
N ARG A 94 -7.03 3.67 9.51
CA ARG A 94 -6.69 2.27 9.24
C ARG A 94 -7.50 1.75 8.06
N ILE A 95 -6.80 1.12 7.12
CA ILE A 95 -7.40 0.54 5.91
C ILE A 95 -7.18 -0.96 5.95
N ASN A 96 -8.27 -1.72 5.97
CA ASN A 96 -8.23 -3.17 5.91
C ASN A 96 -8.74 -3.63 4.54
N ASP A 97 -7.83 -4.06 3.71
CA ASP A 97 -8.15 -4.53 2.35
C ASP A 97 -8.26 -6.05 2.24
#